data_084357c474be4fe1d7c446fbe5e807ad
#
_entry.id   084357c474be4fe1d7c446fbe5e807ad
#
_cell.length_a   1.000
_cell.length_b   1.000
_cell.length_c   1.000
_cell.angle_alpha   90.00
_cell.angle_beta   90.00
_cell.angle_gamma   90.00
#
_symmetry.space_group_name_H-M   'P 1'
#
loop_
_entity.id
_entity.type
_entity.pdbx_description
1 polymer ?
#
loop_
_entity_poly.entity_id
_entity_poly.type
_entity_poly.pdbx_seq_one_letter_code
_entity_poly.pdbx_strand_id
1 'polypeptide(L)'
;MSLYCCNEGIFDIICRMNSKSEERFLIDVARLDEGGEHLEGEVDIVDLDEEFVKSFAPMRYSIFAQLFGTELLIKGRLEQDFDLVCSRCGKDFDTTVKVEDFIVSVEVSAKDQFADLTDEARECIILALPTFPLCDESCPGIIQNASNVADDRWSALDGLKVE
;
A
#
# COMPACT_ATOMS: atom_id res chain seq x y z
N MET A 1 -37.57 -30.44 -20.78
CA MET A 1 -36.53 -29.94 -21.70
C MET A 1 -36.08 -28.57 -21.20
N SER A 2 -34.93 -28.59 -20.62
CA SER A 2 -34.26 -27.51 -19.91
C SER A 2 -33.48 -26.64 -20.88
N LEU A 3 -33.57 -25.35 -20.74
CA LEU A 3 -32.61 -24.40 -21.34
C LEU A 3 -32.06 -23.53 -20.22
N TYR A 4 -30.89 -23.93 -19.72
CA TYR A 4 -29.98 -23.10 -18.97
C TYR A 4 -29.36 -22.12 -19.96
N CYS A 5 -29.65 -20.85 -19.81
CA CYS A 5 -28.83 -19.76 -20.37
C CYS A 5 -27.99 -19.19 -19.21
N CYS A 6 -26.76 -19.66 -19.13
CA CYS A 6 -25.70 -18.97 -18.41
C CYS A 6 -25.39 -17.67 -19.15
N ASN A 7 -25.74 -16.57 -18.57
CA ASN A 7 -25.36 -15.25 -19.06
C ASN A 7 -24.22 -14.70 -18.17
N GLU A 8 -23.02 -15.24 -18.36
CA GLU A 8 -21.81 -14.87 -17.61
C GLU A 8 -21.17 -13.53 -18.01
N GLY A 9 -21.80 -12.79 -18.92
CA GLY A 9 -21.18 -11.58 -19.48
C GLY A 9 -21.70 -10.24 -18.95
N ILE A 10 -22.80 -10.22 -18.21
CA ILE A 10 -23.43 -8.96 -17.78
C ILE A 10 -23.11 -8.59 -16.34
N PHE A 11 -22.81 -9.58 -15.50
CA PHE A 11 -22.47 -9.33 -14.10
C PHE A 11 -21.09 -8.69 -13.93
N ASP A 12 -20.11 -9.03 -14.77
CA ASP A 12 -18.77 -8.43 -14.76
C ASP A 12 -18.74 -6.96 -15.21
N ILE A 13 -19.65 -6.58 -16.11
CA ILE A 13 -19.71 -5.20 -16.61
C ILE A 13 -20.39 -4.27 -15.59
N ILE A 14 -21.37 -4.76 -14.85
CA ILE A 14 -22.08 -3.97 -13.83
C ILE A 14 -21.21 -3.78 -12.59
N CYS A 15 -20.35 -4.74 -12.27
CA CYS A 15 -19.40 -4.61 -11.16
C CYS A 15 -18.28 -3.60 -11.44
N ARG A 16 -17.96 -3.33 -12.72
CA ARG A 16 -16.93 -2.34 -13.12
C ARG A 16 -17.45 -0.91 -13.26
N MET A 17 -18.74 -0.68 -13.21
CA MET A 17 -19.32 0.66 -13.45
C MET A 17 -19.83 1.36 -12.20
N ASN A 18 -19.74 0.78 -11.03
CA ASN A 18 -20.25 1.43 -9.84
C ASN A 18 -19.25 1.43 -8.71
N SER A 19 -18.75 2.62 -8.40
CA SER A 19 -18.07 3.02 -7.19
C SER A 19 -16.61 2.53 -7.03
N LYS A 20 -15.73 3.47 -6.71
CA LYS A 20 -14.67 3.30 -5.72
C LYS A 20 -15.22 2.39 -4.62
N SER A 21 -15.15 1.07 -4.80
CA SER A 21 -15.61 0.11 -3.82
C SER A 21 -14.66 0.26 -2.65
N GLU A 22 -15.17 0.62 -1.51
CA GLU A 22 -14.48 0.48 -0.23
C GLU A 22 -14.28 -1.03 -0.01
N GLU A 23 -13.34 -1.63 -0.73
CA GLU A 23 -12.91 -2.97 -0.41
C GLU A 23 -12.37 -2.96 1.00
N ARG A 24 -12.65 -4.03 1.73
CA ARG A 24 -12.25 -4.17 3.13
C ARG A 24 -11.40 -5.42 3.28
N PHE A 25 -10.39 -5.32 4.10
CA PHE A 25 -9.58 -6.47 4.48
C PHE A 25 -10.23 -7.19 5.66
N LEU A 26 -11.15 -8.10 5.36
CA LEU A 26 -11.94 -8.82 6.35
C LEU A 26 -11.45 -10.26 6.52
N ILE A 27 -11.25 -10.68 7.75
CA ILE A 27 -10.95 -12.07 8.11
C ILE A 27 -12.19 -12.71 8.70
N ASP A 28 -12.64 -13.84 8.13
CA ASP A 28 -13.76 -14.62 8.65
C ASP A 28 -13.31 -15.44 9.87
N VAL A 29 -13.58 -14.87 11.06
CA VAL A 29 -13.19 -15.46 12.34
C VAL A 29 -13.91 -16.78 12.61
N ALA A 30 -15.14 -16.94 12.10
CA ALA A 30 -15.95 -18.13 12.33
C ALA A 30 -15.41 -19.36 11.57
N ARG A 31 -14.54 -19.16 10.58
CA ARG A 31 -13.96 -20.24 9.77
C ARG A 31 -12.53 -20.62 10.18
N LEU A 32 -11.92 -19.84 11.08
CA LEU A 32 -10.57 -20.13 11.54
C LEU A 32 -10.53 -21.41 12.37
N ASP A 33 -9.59 -22.30 12.05
CA ASP A 33 -9.30 -23.47 12.83
C ASP A 33 -8.66 -23.11 14.19
N GLU A 34 -8.83 -23.95 15.22
CA GLU A 34 -8.21 -23.74 16.56
C GLU A 34 -6.67 -23.61 16.49
N GLY A 35 -6.04 -24.21 15.49
CA GLY A 35 -4.59 -24.14 15.26
C GLY A 35 -4.11 -22.88 14.52
N GLY A 36 -5.03 -22.06 14.04
CA GLY A 36 -4.76 -20.95 13.12
C GLY A 36 -4.65 -21.38 11.67
N GLU A 37 -4.72 -20.42 10.77
CA GLU A 37 -4.78 -20.63 9.33
C GLU A 37 -3.86 -19.66 8.59
N HIS A 38 -3.23 -20.15 7.51
CA HIS A 38 -2.52 -19.31 6.55
C HIS A 38 -3.49 -18.81 5.48
N LEU A 39 -3.53 -17.50 5.33
CA LEU A 39 -4.37 -16.80 4.36
C LEU A 39 -3.50 -16.00 3.40
N GLU A 40 -3.75 -16.17 2.11
CA GLU A 40 -3.06 -15.45 1.04
C GLU A 40 -4.10 -14.90 0.07
N GLY A 41 -3.83 -13.70 -0.45
CA GLY A 41 -4.74 -13.09 -1.40
C GLY A 41 -4.33 -11.67 -1.76
N GLU A 42 -5.27 -11.00 -2.41
CA GLU A 42 -5.14 -9.62 -2.85
C GLU A 42 -6.38 -8.83 -2.41
N VAL A 43 -6.18 -7.56 -2.05
CA VAL A 43 -7.26 -6.67 -1.65
C VAL A 43 -6.91 -5.23 -2.02
N ASP A 44 -7.86 -4.49 -2.58
CA ASP A 44 -7.67 -3.09 -2.98
C ASP A 44 -8.13 -2.14 -1.88
N ILE A 45 -7.25 -1.87 -0.92
CA ILE A 45 -7.50 -0.98 0.21
C ILE A 45 -6.58 0.24 0.24
N VAL A 46 -5.51 0.24 -0.57
CA VAL A 46 -4.53 1.33 -0.63
C VAL A 46 -4.82 2.18 -1.86
N ASP A 47 -5.69 3.16 -1.71
CA ASP A 47 -6.07 4.11 -2.76
C ASP A 47 -5.26 5.41 -2.56
N LEU A 48 -4.05 5.45 -3.11
CA LEU A 48 -3.21 6.64 -3.16
C LEU A 48 -3.09 7.13 -4.60
N ASP A 49 -3.50 8.37 -4.83
CA ASP A 49 -3.36 9.08 -6.12
C ASP A 49 -2.91 10.51 -5.85
N GLU A 50 -1.67 10.63 -5.36
CA GLU A 50 -1.01 11.89 -5.04
C GLU A 50 0.03 12.23 -6.10
N GLU A 51 0.49 13.49 -6.15
CA GLU A 51 1.44 13.98 -7.15
C GLU A 51 2.75 13.17 -7.20
N PHE A 52 3.21 12.67 -6.04
CA PHE A 52 4.52 12.00 -5.91
C PHE A 52 4.42 10.51 -5.59
N VAL A 53 3.21 9.99 -5.36
CA VAL A 53 2.97 8.59 -5.03
C VAL A 53 1.61 8.13 -5.53
N LYS A 54 1.59 7.03 -6.28
CA LYS A 54 0.35 6.41 -6.76
C LYS A 54 0.38 4.91 -6.53
N SER A 55 -0.72 4.38 -6.02
CA SER A 55 -0.95 2.93 -6.02
C SER A 55 -1.59 2.52 -7.34
N PHE A 56 -1.16 1.44 -7.96
CA PHE A 56 -1.69 1.00 -9.25
C PHE A 56 -2.11 -0.48 -9.30
N ALA A 57 -1.93 -1.20 -8.20
CA ALA A 57 -2.29 -2.62 -8.09
C ALA A 57 -2.89 -2.89 -6.71
N PRO A 58 -3.68 -3.96 -6.54
CA PRO A 58 -4.15 -4.37 -5.23
C PRO A 58 -2.99 -4.80 -4.32
N MET A 59 -3.17 -4.61 -3.01
CA MET A 59 -2.24 -5.07 -1.99
C MET A 59 -2.28 -6.60 -1.91
N ARG A 60 -1.12 -7.23 -1.98
CA ARG A 60 -0.94 -8.67 -1.76
C ARG A 60 -0.61 -8.93 -0.31
N TYR A 61 -1.20 -9.99 0.26
CA TYR A 61 -0.94 -10.40 1.62
C TYR A 61 -0.68 -11.90 1.74
N SER A 62 0.19 -12.27 2.68
CA SER A 62 0.41 -13.66 3.12
C SER A 62 0.55 -13.62 4.64
N ILE A 63 -0.51 -13.99 5.34
CA ILE A 63 -0.65 -13.86 6.79
C ILE A 63 -1.02 -15.19 7.43
N PHE A 64 -0.67 -15.34 8.70
CA PHE A 64 -1.16 -16.37 9.58
C PHE A 64 -2.07 -15.75 10.62
N ALA A 65 -3.32 -16.22 10.69
CA ALA A 65 -4.33 -15.76 11.64
C ALA A 65 -4.63 -16.85 12.66
N GLN A 66 -4.64 -16.51 13.94
CA GLN A 66 -4.93 -17.43 15.02
C GLN A 66 -5.76 -16.76 16.12
N LEU A 67 -6.82 -17.43 16.56
CA LEU A 67 -7.69 -16.95 17.61
C LEU A 67 -7.29 -17.52 18.98
N PHE A 68 -7.08 -16.64 19.96
CA PHE A 68 -6.80 -16.96 21.36
C PHE A 68 -7.92 -16.42 22.25
N GLY A 69 -8.96 -17.21 22.48
CA GLY A 69 -10.13 -16.77 23.24
C GLY A 69 -10.90 -15.67 22.50
N THR A 70 -10.76 -14.42 22.94
CA THR A 70 -11.38 -13.25 22.31
C THR A 70 -10.37 -12.39 21.54
N GLU A 71 -9.12 -12.82 21.43
CA GLU A 71 -8.05 -12.07 20.79
C GLU A 71 -7.61 -12.78 19.50
N LEU A 72 -7.75 -12.11 18.36
CA LEU A 72 -7.29 -12.57 17.06
C LEU A 72 -5.88 -12.01 16.81
N LEU A 73 -4.89 -12.89 16.81
CA LEU A 73 -3.51 -12.55 16.46
C LEU A 73 -3.26 -12.84 14.99
N ILE A 74 -2.75 -11.85 14.29
CA ILE A 74 -2.42 -11.92 12.87
C ILE A 74 -0.96 -11.54 12.71
N LYS A 75 -0.21 -12.34 11.94
CA LYS A 75 1.18 -12.07 11.60
C LYS A 75 1.47 -12.49 10.16
N GLY A 76 2.32 -11.75 9.49
CA GLY A 76 2.71 -12.09 8.12
C GLY A 76 3.35 -10.94 7.40
N ARG A 77 3.13 -10.87 6.10
CA ARG A 77 3.70 -9.83 5.23
C ARG A 77 2.66 -9.26 4.30
N LEU A 78 2.88 -7.99 3.97
CA LEU A 78 2.09 -7.25 3.00
C LEU A 78 3.02 -6.70 1.92
N GLU A 79 2.53 -6.65 0.69
CA GLU A 79 3.25 -6.10 -0.45
C GLU A 79 2.31 -5.21 -1.28
N GLN A 80 2.79 -4.04 -1.67
CA GLN A 80 2.03 -3.09 -2.49
C GLN A 80 2.92 -2.46 -3.54
N ASP A 81 2.42 -2.39 -4.76
CA ASP A 81 3.13 -1.76 -5.86
C ASP A 81 2.74 -0.28 -5.98
N PHE A 82 3.76 0.57 -6.09
CA PHE A 82 3.61 2.01 -6.22
C PHE A 82 4.41 2.56 -7.39
N ASP A 83 3.89 3.61 -7.99
CA ASP A 83 4.62 4.52 -8.85
C ASP A 83 5.05 5.73 -8.01
N LEU A 84 6.36 5.94 -7.88
CA LEU A 84 6.97 6.98 -7.06
C LEU A 84 7.80 7.93 -7.90
N VAL A 85 7.88 9.18 -7.46
CA VAL A 85 8.77 10.18 -8.07
C VAL A 85 10.13 10.17 -7.37
N CYS A 86 11.20 9.98 -8.13
CA CYS A 86 12.57 9.98 -7.60
C CYS A 86 12.94 11.34 -7.02
N SER A 87 13.33 11.37 -5.73
CA SER A 87 13.73 12.61 -5.02
C SER A 87 14.98 13.29 -5.59
N ARG A 88 15.81 12.59 -6.40
CA ARG A 88 17.02 13.15 -6.99
C ARG A 88 16.84 13.67 -8.41
N CYS A 89 16.14 12.93 -9.27
CA CYS A 89 16.06 13.26 -10.69
C CYS A 89 14.65 13.65 -11.16
N GLY A 90 13.62 13.50 -10.31
CA GLY A 90 12.25 13.84 -10.63
C GLY A 90 11.58 12.91 -11.66
N LYS A 91 12.14 11.72 -11.90
CA LYS A 91 11.52 10.72 -12.79
C LYS A 91 10.63 9.79 -12.01
N ASP A 92 9.54 9.39 -12.64
CA ASP A 92 8.65 8.34 -12.13
C ASP A 92 9.35 6.98 -12.24
N PHE A 93 9.10 6.10 -11.27
CA PHE A 93 9.58 4.72 -11.28
C PHE A 93 8.71 3.82 -10.41
N ASP A 94 8.54 2.58 -10.86
CA ASP A 94 7.76 1.57 -10.17
C ASP A 94 8.60 0.91 -9.07
N THR A 95 7.97 0.65 -7.92
CA THR A 95 8.60 -0.07 -6.82
C THR A 95 7.58 -0.85 -6.02
N THR A 96 8.02 -1.96 -5.42
CA THR A 96 7.20 -2.73 -4.48
C THR A 96 7.60 -2.41 -3.06
N VAL A 97 6.69 -1.87 -2.28
CA VAL A 97 6.84 -1.67 -0.84
C VAL A 97 6.43 -2.94 -0.13
N LYS A 98 7.28 -3.41 0.81
CA LYS A 98 7.09 -4.65 1.56
C LYS A 98 7.10 -4.37 3.05
N VAL A 99 6.12 -4.93 3.74
CA VAL A 99 6.06 -5.02 5.20
C VAL A 99 6.26 -6.49 5.56
N GLU A 100 7.46 -6.84 6.02
CA GLU A 100 7.82 -8.24 6.33
C GLU A 100 7.27 -8.69 7.69
N ASP A 101 7.09 -7.76 8.62
CA ASP A 101 6.66 -8.01 10.00
C ASP A 101 5.32 -7.32 10.29
N PHE A 102 4.28 -7.68 9.52
CA PHE A 102 2.92 -7.25 9.84
C PHE A 102 2.42 -8.08 11.03
N ILE A 103 2.21 -7.43 12.17
CA ILE A 103 1.71 -8.07 13.40
C ILE A 103 0.62 -7.19 13.98
N VAL A 104 -0.58 -7.74 14.07
CA VAL A 104 -1.76 -7.06 14.62
C VAL A 104 -2.52 -8.00 15.55
N SER A 105 -3.00 -7.47 16.65
CA SER A 105 -3.93 -8.14 17.55
C SER A 105 -5.24 -7.36 17.60
N VAL A 106 -6.35 -8.05 17.33
CA VAL A 106 -7.69 -7.48 17.31
C VAL A 106 -8.57 -8.22 18.30
N GLU A 107 -9.26 -7.47 19.16
CA GLU A 107 -10.26 -8.04 20.05
C GLU A 107 -11.54 -8.33 19.27
N VAL A 108 -11.98 -9.60 19.28
CA VAL A 108 -13.19 -10.08 18.62
C VAL A 108 -14.20 -10.59 19.63
N SER A 109 -15.45 -10.20 19.46
CA SER A 109 -16.54 -10.70 20.27
C SER A 109 -17.08 -12.03 19.71
N ALA A 110 -17.63 -12.87 20.54
CA ALA A 110 -18.25 -14.13 20.12
C ALA A 110 -19.41 -13.97 19.11
N LYS A 111 -19.83 -12.73 18.85
CA LYS A 111 -20.88 -12.40 17.87
C LYS A 111 -20.32 -11.90 16.55
N ASP A 112 -19.02 -11.55 16.53
CA ASP A 112 -18.38 -11.01 15.34
C ASP A 112 -18.00 -12.15 14.41
N GLN A 113 -18.53 -12.09 13.20
CA GLN A 113 -18.19 -13.06 12.16
C GLN A 113 -16.89 -12.66 11.45
N PHE A 114 -16.62 -11.36 11.35
CA PHE A 114 -15.49 -10.83 10.63
C PHE A 114 -14.67 -9.88 11.51
N ALA A 115 -13.35 -9.96 11.41
CA ALA A 115 -12.43 -8.96 11.91
C ALA A 115 -11.98 -8.07 10.75
N ASP A 116 -12.06 -6.77 10.91
CA ASP A 116 -11.65 -5.78 9.90
C ASP A 116 -10.21 -5.34 10.18
N LEU A 117 -9.32 -5.49 9.21
CA LEU A 117 -7.90 -5.14 9.26
C LEU A 117 -7.55 -4.04 8.27
N THR A 118 -8.55 -3.39 7.70
CA THR A 118 -8.37 -2.42 6.61
C THR A 118 -7.48 -1.27 7.02
N ASP A 119 -7.75 -0.68 8.18
CA ASP A 119 -7.03 0.50 8.66
C ASP A 119 -5.59 0.14 9.07
N GLU A 120 -5.39 -0.96 9.79
CA GLU A 120 -4.08 -1.41 10.25
C GLU A 120 -3.16 -1.78 9.09
N ALA A 121 -3.68 -2.50 8.10
CA ALA A 121 -2.91 -2.89 6.93
C ALA A 121 -2.56 -1.67 6.07
N ARG A 122 -3.51 -0.77 5.86
CA ARG A 122 -3.31 0.48 5.12
C ARG A 122 -2.26 1.36 5.80
N GLU A 123 -2.36 1.54 7.11
CA GLU A 123 -1.40 2.32 7.89
C GLU A 123 0.02 1.74 7.79
N CYS A 124 0.17 0.42 7.96
CA CYS A 124 1.47 -0.24 7.85
C CYS A 124 2.12 -0.04 6.48
N ILE A 125 1.37 -0.18 5.39
CA ILE A 125 1.87 0.04 4.03
C ILE A 125 2.28 1.50 3.81
N ILE A 126 1.46 2.46 4.25
CA ILE A 126 1.75 3.90 4.10
C ILE A 126 3.00 4.29 4.90
N LEU A 127 3.15 3.77 6.12
CA LEU A 127 4.32 4.03 6.96
C LEU A 127 5.60 3.37 6.43
N ALA A 128 5.48 2.30 5.63
CA ALA A 128 6.61 1.64 4.99
C ALA A 128 7.10 2.34 3.72
N LEU A 129 6.40 3.35 3.22
CA LEU A 129 6.84 4.16 2.09
C LEU A 129 8.17 4.85 2.40
N PRO A 130 9.14 4.85 1.46
CA PRO A 130 10.41 5.53 1.67
C PRO A 130 10.22 7.05 1.71
N THR A 131 10.77 7.70 2.73
CA THR A 131 10.72 9.16 2.88
C THR A 131 11.42 9.89 1.72
N PHE A 132 12.47 9.27 1.16
CA PHE A 132 13.23 9.79 0.02
C PHE A 132 13.36 8.68 -1.03
N PRO A 133 12.35 8.47 -1.89
CA PRO A 133 12.38 7.44 -2.92
C PRO A 133 13.47 7.75 -3.95
N LEU A 134 14.21 6.72 -4.35
CA LEU A 134 15.26 6.80 -5.35
C LEU A 134 15.00 5.75 -6.44
N CYS A 135 15.05 6.16 -7.69
CA CYS A 135 14.91 5.23 -8.81
C CYS A 135 16.09 4.24 -8.91
N ASP A 136 17.25 4.64 -8.40
CA ASP A 136 18.48 3.84 -8.29
C ASP A 136 19.39 4.47 -7.22
N GLU A 137 20.15 3.65 -6.49
CA GLU A 137 21.09 4.12 -5.45
C GLU A 137 22.16 5.04 -6.03
N SER A 138 22.57 4.77 -7.28
CA SER A 138 23.57 5.56 -8.03
C SER A 138 22.96 6.70 -8.85
N CYS A 139 21.67 7.02 -8.65
CA CYS A 139 21.00 8.07 -9.42
C CYS A 139 21.79 9.38 -9.40
N PRO A 140 22.22 9.90 -10.57
CA PRO A 140 23.07 11.10 -10.64
C PRO A 140 22.31 12.39 -10.31
N GLY A 141 20.99 12.30 -10.16
CA GLY A 141 20.14 13.47 -9.95
C GLY A 141 19.87 14.27 -11.22
N ILE A 142 19.42 15.50 -11.03
CA ILE A 142 19.22 16.45 -12.13
C ILE A 142 20.62 16.93 -12.56
N ILE A 143 21.03 16.54 -13.76
CA ILE A 143 22.23 17.10 -14.38
C ILE A 143 21.90 18.56 -14.71
N GLN A 144 22.24 19.45 -13.79
CA GLN A 144 22.27 20.87 -14.12
C GLN A 144 23.39 21.05 -15.14
N ASN A 145 23.02 21.29 -16.39
CA ASN A 145 23.94 21.94 -17.30
C ASN A 145 24.22 23.30 -16.67
N ALA A 146 25.27 23.35 -15.86
CA ALA A 146 25.74 24.56 -15.24
C ALA A 146 26.18 25.52 -16.36
N SER A 147 25.21 26.25 -16.91
CA SER A 147 25.50 27.56 -17.38
C SER A 147 25.94 28.30 -16.11
N ASN A 148 27.26 28.49 -15.94
CA ASN A 148 27.85 29.32 -14.88
C ASN A 148 27.41 30.77 -15.06
N VAL A 149 26.13 31.03 -14.98
CA VAL A 149 25.61 32.36 -14.73
C VAL A 149 25.63 32.46 -13.20
N ALA A 150 26.66 33.10 -12.67
CA ALA A 150 26.71 33.47 -11.27
C ALA A 150 25.39 34.16 -10.94
N ASP A 151 24.58 33.52 -10.09
CA ASP A 151 23.30 34.11 -9.67
C ASP A 151 23.58 35.16 -8.62
N ASP A 152 23.70 36.39 -9.08
CA ASP A 152 24.05 37.56 -8.29
C ASP A 152 22.99 37.93 -7.22
N ARG A 153 21.85 37.25 -7.23
CA ARG A 153 20.74 37.49 -6.28
C ARG A 153 21.12 37.24 -4.82
N TRP A 154 22.11 36.39 -4.60
CA TRP A 154 22.57 35.98 -3.27
C TRP A 154 23.91 36.63 -2.86
N SER A 155 24.51 37.48 -3.69
CA SER A 155 25.80 38.14 -3.41
C SER A 155 25.81 38.96 -2.11
N ALA A 156 24.63 39.41 -1.66
CA ALA A 156 24.51 40.09 -0.37
C ALA A 156 24.79 39.19 0.84
N LEU A 157 24.71 37.85 0.68
CA LEU A 157 25.00 36.88 1.73
C LEU A 157 26.49 36.59 1.90
N ASP A 158 27.30 36.85 0.87
CA ASP A 158 28.75 36.61 0.91
C ASP A 158 29.48 37.47 1.95
N GLY A 159 28.83 38.54 2.39
CA GLY A 159 29.34 39.45 3.44
C GLY A 159 28.97 39.07 4.87
N LEU A 160 28.17 38.03 5.07
CA LEU A 160 27.75 37.58 6.40
C LEU A 160 28.87 36.77 7.07
N LYS A 161 29.44 37.34 8.14
CA LYS A 161 30.35 36.60 9.03
C LYS A 161 29.51 35.89 10.07
N VAL A 162 29.58 34.57 10.08
CA VAL A 162 29.01 33.74 11.16
C VAL A 162 30.06 33.73 12.28
N GLU A 163 29.73 34.36 13.42
CA GLU A 163 30.55 34.27 14.65
C GLU A 163 30.19 32.99 15.42
#